data_0b314346a16c53da8e8c3fe15a7b436c
#
_entry.id   0b314346a16c53da8e8c3fe15a7b436c
#
_cell.length_a   1.000
_cell.length_b   1.000
_cell.length_c   1.000
_cell.angle_alpha   90.00
_cell.angle_beta   90.00
_cell.angle_gamma   90.00
#
_symmetry.space_group_name_H-M   'P 1'
#
loop_
_entity.id
_entity.type
_entity.pdbx_description
1 polymer ?
#
loop_
_entity_poly.entity_id
_entity_poly.type
_entity_poly.pdbx_seq_one_letter_code
_entity_poly.pdbx_strand_id
1 'polypeptide(L)'
;MLPYRFINVVVFSSLTSVIVTLAGCSQAESHGGASPAPTAIKVRVATSVLREVTDFMDYTGRTEPRESVEIKPRVSGYLTKVEYMGSLNSYVEEGTLLFEIDDRPYINALDSAKARLASAEAALKTSSAELDRTQGLFDKGIVVKSELDRDFGRKAQADADILSARAGLKQAELDLEFTKIKAPISGLISKPNLTVGNLVTPATVSLTSIVSADPIYVYFDLDEPTMLTIQQNIRDGKLATREEGQYQVLLGLANDKDYPYTGELNFIDNRVDPGTGTIRVRGEFKNPEPERGSRKLSAGLFARVRVPLGKPHQALLITERAVSRDQGKTFAYVVDAENTVTARPIRLGPVHEGLRVVLEGLKPDDQIIIDGLQRVRPGVKVDPIRKEVQASEKK
;
A
#
# COMPACT_ATOMS: atom_id res chain seq x y z
N MET A 1 54.83 13.77 20.46
CA MET A 1 55.18 13.34 21.83
C MET A 1 54.82 11.87 21.92
N LEU A 2 55.69 11.04 21.59
CA LEU A 2 56.73 10.21 22.26
C LEU A 2 56.20 9.28 23.36
N PRO A 3 56.86 8.20 23.56
CA PRO A 3 56.56 6.77 23.45
C PRO A 3 56.96 6.02 24.73
N TYR A 4 56.83 4.67 24.79
CA TYR A 4 57.71 3.76 25.58
C TYR A 4 57.22 2.35 25.37
N ARG A 5 57.98 1.49 24.70
CA ARG A 5 59.24 0.73 24.98
C ARG A 5 59.02 -0.54 25.84
N PHE A 6 59.27 -1.66 25.18
CA PHE A 6 60.11 -2.84 25.54
C PHE A 6 60.02 -3.49 26.92
N ILE A 7 59.98 -4.83 26.94
CA ILE A 7 61.10 -5.68 27.42
C ILE A 7 60.84 -7.16 27.02
N ASN A 8 61.88 -7.71 26.35
CA ASN A 8 62.17 -9.14 26.19
C ASN A 8 62.75 -9.71 27.49
N VAL A 9 62.46 -10.99 27.81
CA VAL A 9 63.42 -11.84 28.54
C VAL A 9 63.37 -13.24 27.99
N VAL A 10 64.52 -13.67 27.50
CA VAL A 10 64.96 -15.02 27.15
C VAL A 10 65.67 -15.61 28.37
N VAL A 11 65.37 -16.83 28.73
CA VAL A 11 66.35 -17.66 29.52
C VAL A 11 66.30 -19.08 29.05
N PHE A 12 67.52 -19.55 28.80
CA PHE A 12 68.05 -20.83 28.40
C PHE A 12 68.17 -21.83 29.55
N SER A 13 68.44 -23.10 29.15
CA SER A 13 69.21 -24.12 29.86
C SER A 13 68.41 -25.36 30.23
N SER A 14 68.68 -26.47 29.82
CA SER A 14 69.75 -27.48 29.50
C SER A 14 69.41 -28.82 30.16
N LEU A 15 69.33 -29.85 29.34
CA LEU A 15 70.15 -31.07 29.39
C LEU A 15 70.14 -31.96 30.66
N THR A 16 69.59 -33.16 30.58
CA THR A 16 70.39 -34.36 30.91
C THR A 16 69.68 -35.67 30.47
N SER A 17 70.46 -36.50 29.87
CA SER A 17 70.24 -37.84 29.34
C SER A 17 70.33 -38.87 30.45
N VAL A 18 69.47 -39.90 30.46
CA VAL A 18 69.85 -41.22 31.07
C VAL A 18 69.15 -42.34 30.28
N ILE A 19 70.01 -43.15 29.67
CA ILE A 19 69.73 -44.45 29.04
C ILE A 19 69.73 -45.53 30.10
N VAL A 20 68.61 -46.34 30.11
CA VAL A 20 68.70 -47.70 30.72
C VAL A 20 67.93 -48.68 29.84
N THR A 21 68.67 -49.57 29.20
CA THR A 21 68.23 -50.75 28.49
C THR A 21 67.90 -51.87 29.48
N LEU A 22 66.78 -52.55 29.31
CA LEU A 22 66.56 -53.91 29.75
C LEU A 22 65.57 -54.63 28.82
N ALA A 23 66.07 -55.70 28.23
CA ALA A 23 65.34 -56.61 27.39
C ALA A 23 64.41 -57.51 28.23
N GLY A 24 63.24 -57.73 27.71
CA GLY A 24 62.29 -58.73 28.27
C GLY A 24 61.40 -59.24 27.13
N CYS A 25 61.76 -60.43 26.60
CA CYS A 25 60.89 -61.21 25.73
C CYS A 25 59.68 -61.68 26.48
N SER A 26 58.46 -61.35 25.96
CA SER A 26 57.23 -62.06 26.36
C SER A 26 56.36 -62.24 25.11
N GLN A 27 56.07 -63.49 24.82
CA GLN A 27 55.21 -63.96 23.75
C GLN A 27 53.86 -63.32 23.88
N ALA A 28 53.38 -62.61 22.83
CA ALA A 28 52.03 -62.17 22.70
C ALA A 28 51.27 -63.13 21.80
N GLU A 29 50.35 -63.85 22.42
CA GLU A 29 49.30 -64.59 21.70
C GLU A 29 48.51 -63.66 20.85
N SER A 30 48.39 -63.94 19.57
CA SER A 30 47.50 -63.20 18.65
C SER A 30 46.03 -63.55 18.93
N HIS A 31 45.40 -62.75 19.76
CA HIS A 31 43.97 -62.73 19.76
C HIS A 31 43.51 -61.95 18.50
N GLY A 32 43.01 -62.68 17.54
CA GLY A 32 42.23 -62.12 16.42
C GLY A 32 40.97 -61.49 16.91
N GLY A 33 41.09 -60.26 17.41
CA GLY A 33 39.94 -59.42 17.70
C GLY A 33 39.32 -58.99 16.39
N ALA A 34 38.17 -59.55 16.03
CA ALA A 34 37.33 -59.02 14.98
C ALA A 34 37.05 -57.53 15.30
N SER A 35 37.54 -56.65 14.44
CA SER A 35 37.23 -55.23 14.51
C SER A 35 35.69 -55.10 14.60
N PRO A 36 35.14 -54.44 15.63
CA PRO A 36 33.69 -54.29 15.69
C PRO A 36 33.24 -53.60 14.40
N ALA A 37 32.30 -54.22 13.71
CA ALA A 37 31.69 -53.65 12.53
C ALA A 37 31.23 -52.21 12.88
N PRO A 38 31.50 -51.20 12.04
CA PRO A 38 31.20 -49.82 12.32
C PRO A 38 29.70 -49.71 12.66
N THR A 39 29.41 -49.40 13.91
CA THR A 39 28.03 -49.19 14.39
C THR A 39 27.41 -48.11 13.53
N ALA A 40 26.39 -48.45 12.76
CA ALA A 40 25.72 -47.51 11.87
C ALA A 40 25.22 -46.30 12.68
N ILE A 41 25.60 -45.11 12.28
CA ILE A 41 25.24 -43.87 12.96
C ILE A 41 23.73 -43.66 12.82
N LYS A 42 23.01 -43.59 13.94
CA LYS A 42 21.56 -43.29 13.94
C LYS A 42 21.35 -41.85 13.53
N VAL A 43 20.60 -41.64 12.46
CA VAL A 43 20.22 -40.31 11.94
C VAL A 43 18.71 -40.22 11.78
N ARG A 44 18.15 -39.00 11.98
CA ARG A 44 16.77 -38.78 11.66
C ARG A 44 16.64 -38.28 10.24
N VAL A 45 15.78 -38.94 9.47
CA VAL A 45 15.50 -38.59 8.07
C VAL A 45 14.04 -38.16 7.92
N ALA A 46 13.81 -37.23 6.98
CA ALA A 46 12.50 -36.86 6.53
C ALA A 46 12.43 -36.88 5.01
N THR A 47 11.27 -37.17 4.45
CA THR A 47 11.04 -37.03 3.02
C THR A 47 10.68 -35.59 2.68
N SER A 48 11.06 -35.16 1.48
CA SER A 48 10.55 -33.89 0.96
C SER A 48 9.03 -33.92 0.80
N VAL A 49 8.39 -32.78 1.01
CA VAL A 49 6.93 -32.64 0.86
C VAL A 49 6.66 -31.88 -0.42
N LEU A 50 5.87 -32.48 -1.31
CA LEU A 50 5.37 -31.80 -2.50
C LEU A 50 4.11 -31.03 -2.11
N ARG A 51 4.14 -29.71 -2.23
CA ARG A 51 2.98 -28.83 -1.98
C ARG A 51 2.84 -27.79 -3.07
N GLU A 52 1.62 -27.34 -3.23
CA GLU A 52 1.33 -26.18 -4.04
C GLU A 52 1.73 -24.93 -3.28
N VAL A 53 2.60 -24.11 -3.87
CA VAL A 53 3.10 -22.86 -3.31
C VAL A 53 2.93 -21.73 -4.30
N THR A 54 2.72 -20.52 -3.78
CA THR A 54 2.77 -19.28 -4.55
C THR A 54 3.97 -18.49 -4.09
N ASP A 55 4.79 -18.05 -5.03
CA ASP A 55 5.90 -17.15 -4.71
C ASP A 55 5.37 -15.75 -4.50
N PHE A 56 5.83 -15.10 -3.43
CA PHE A 56 5.46 -13.74 -3.07
C PHE A 56 6.68 -12.87 -2.86
N MET A 57 6.52 -11.59 -3.09
CA MET A 57 7.46 -10.57 -2.66
C MET A 57 6.74 -9.59 -1.72
N ASP A 58 7.42 -9.24 -0.62
CA ASP A 58 6.88 -8.36 0.41
C ASP A 58 7.46 -6.94 0.24
N TYR A 59 6.58 -5.95 0.22
CA TYR A 59 6.89 -4.53 0.11
C TYR A 59 6.34 -3.76 1.30
N THR A 60 6.94 -2.61 1.59
CA THR A 60 6.39 -1.66 2.55
C THR A 60 5.69 -0.55 1.78
N GLY A 61 4.46 -0.25 2.18
CA GLY A 61 3.65 0.81 1.59
C GLY A 61 3.02 1.71 2.65
N ARG A 62 2.24 2.67 2.16
CA ARG A 62 1.41 3.54 2.99
C ARG A 62 -0.02 3.54 2.50
N THR A 63 -0.93 3.56 3.47
CA THR A 63 -2.35 3.74 3.18
C THR A 63 -2.64 5.19 2.87
N GLU A 64 -3.41 5.44 1.82
CA GLU A 64 -3.90 6.76 1.46
C GLU A 64 -5.41 6.70 1.18
N PRO A 65 -6.16 7.77 1.43
CA PRO A 65 -7.56 7.80 1.08
C PRO A 65 -7.72 7.86 -0.45
N ARG A 66 -8.83 7.36 -0.97
CA ARG A 66 -9.17 7.53 -2.38
C ARG A 66 -9.34 9.00 -2.76
N GLU A 67 -10.02 9.74 -1.89
CA GLU A 67 -10.29 11.16 -2.05
C GLU A 67 -9.94 11.91 -0.77
N SER A 68 -9.30 13.07 -0.93
CA SER A 68 -8.96 13.98 0.16
C SER A 68 -9.31 15.39 -0.27
N VAL A 69 -10.22 16.04 0.44
CA VAL A 69 -10.71 17.37 0.11
C VAL A 69 -10.51 18.32 1.28
N GLU A 70 -9.83 19.42 1.01
CA GLU A 70 -9.74 20.53 1.95
C GLU A 70 -10.97 21.43 1.82
N ILE A 71 -11.69 21.67 2.91
CA ILE A 71 -12.84 22.53 2.96
C ILE A 71 -12.39 23.96 3.17
N LYS A 72 -12.63 24.80 2.16
CA LYS A 72 -12.30 26.23 2.17
C LYS A 72 -13.55 27.07 1.94
N PRO A 73 -13.68 28.24 2.59
CA PRO A 73 -14.80 29.15 2.34
C PRO A 73 -14.67 29.76 0.94
N ARG A 74 -15.78 30.01 0.28
CA ARG A 74 -15.84 30.71 -1.02
C ARG A 74 -16.21 32.16 -0.87
N VAL A 75 -16.76 32.52 0.30
CA VAL A 75 -17.17 33.90 0.65
C VAL A 75 -16.59 34.30 1.99
N SER A 76 -16.48 35.60 2.25
CA SER A 76 -15.92 36.15 3.49
C SER A 76 -17.02 36.39 4.53
N GLY A 77 -16.70 36.20 5.80
CA GLY A 77 -17.63 36.53 6.90
C GLY A 77 -17.21 35.87 8.20
N TYR A 78 -17.99 36.10 9.26
CA TYR A 78 -17.76 35.47 10.55
C TYR A 78 -18.42 34.09 10.60
N LEU A 79 -17.71 33.09 11.16
CA LEU A 79 -18.32 31.79 11.42
C LEU A 79 -19.34 31.90 12.54
N THR A 80 -20.60 31.54 12.26
CA THR A 80 -21.69 31.51 13.20
C THR A 80 -21.95 30.14 13.77
N LYS A 81 -21.63 29.09 13.03
CA LYS A 81 -21.87 27.70 13.43
C LYS A 81 -20.80 26.74 12.92
N VAL A 82 -20.56 25.68 13.73
CA VAL A 82 -19.75 24.50 13.39
C VAL A 82 -20.53 23.27 13.84
N GLU A 83 -21.13 22.53 12.90
CA GLU A 83 -22.17 21.53 13.20
C GLU A 83 -21.63 20.16 13.63
N TYR A 84 -20.37 19.83 13.36
CA TYR A 84 -19.80 18.48 13.60
C TYR A 84 -18.88 18.38 14.82
N MET A 85 -18.92 19.34 15.72
CA MET A 85 -18.07 19.33 16.92
C MET A 85 -18.52 18.24 17.90
N GLY A 86 -17.68 17.21 18.13
CA GLY A 86 -17.80 16.39 19.32
C GLY A 86 -17.73 14.86 19.18
N SER A 87 -17.57 14.28 18.02
CA SER A 87 -17.39 12.82 17.89
C SER A 87 -15.99 12.45 17.48
N LEU A 88 -15.38 11.50 18.20
CA LEU A 88 -14.18 10.80 17.76
C LEU A 88 -14.50 10.07 16.44
N ASN A 89 -13.73 10.33 15.38
CA ASN A 89 -13.93 9.73 14.04
C ASN A 89 -15.30 10.08 13.43
N SER A 90 -15.68 11.37 13.44
CA SER A 90 -16.94 11.80 12.84
C SER A 90 -16.95 11.48 11.36
N TYR A 91 -17.81 10.55 10.96
CA TYR A 91 -18.15 10.31 9.57
C TYR A 91 -19.23 11.29 9.15
N VAL A 92 -19.05 11.93 8.02
CA VAL A 92 -20.03 12.84 7.43
C VAL A 92 -20.46 12.33 6.07
N GLU A 93 -21.74 12.49 5.76
CA GLU A 93 -22.28 12.19 4.44
C GLU A 93 -22.15 13.42 3.54
N GLU A 94 -22.04 13.20 2.23
CA GLU A 94 -22.07 14.26 1.23
C GLU A 94 -23.31 15.11 1.39
N GLY A 95 -23.16 16.44 1.29
CA GLY A 95 -24.24 17.41 1.48
C GLY A 95 -24.53 17.82 2.93
N THR A 96 -23.92 17.14 3.93
CA THR A 96 -24.07 17.51 5.34
C THR A 96 -23.52 18.92 5.59
N LEU A 97 -24.29 19.76 6.31
CA LEU A 97 -23.86 21.10 6.70
C LEU A 97 -22.71 20.99 7.72
N LEU A 98 -21.59 21.65 7.43
CA LEU A 98 -20.40 21.63 8.27
C LEU A 98 -20.18 22.95 9.00
N PHE A 99 -20.26 24.06 8.25
CA PHE A 99 -20.05 25.41 8.75
C PHE A 99 -21.11 26.36 8.21
N GLU A 100 -21.40 27.37 9.01
CA GLU A 100 -22.26 28.47 8.60
C GLU A 100 -21.53 29.81 8.80
N ILE A 101 -21.52 30.63 7.76
CA ILE A 101 -21.00 32.00 7.77
C ILE A 101 -22.18 32.93 7.95
N ASP A 102 -21.98 34.10 8.60
CA ASP A 102 -23.03 35.14 8.77
C ASP A 102 -23.60 35.49 7.40
N ASP A 103 -24.85 35.08 7.19
CA ASP A 103 -25.57 35.23 5.92
C ASP A 103 -26.31 36.56 5.75
N ARG A 104 -26.44 37.37 6.83
CA ARG A 104 -27.21 38.64 6.81
C ARG A 104 -26.71 39.61 5.74
N PRO A 105 -25.39 39.83 5.50
CA PRO A 105 -24.94 40.68 4.40
C PRO A 105 -25.36 40.16 3.03
N TYR A 106 -25.35 38.84 2.85
CA TYR A 106 -25.67 38.17 1.59
C TYR A 106 -27.20 38.17 1.32
N ILE A 107 -28.01 38.03 2.34
CA ILE A 107 -29.47 38.21 2.24
C ILE A 107 -29.79 39.64 1.76
N ASN A 108 -29.16 40.65 2.36
CA ASN A 108 -29.35 42.05 1.94
C ASN A 108 -28.92 42.29 0.49
N ALA A 109 -27.79 41.66 0.07
CA ALA A 109 -27.33 41.75 -1.31
C ALA A 109 -28.29 41.08 -2.29
N LEU A 110 -28.85 39.91 -1.92
CA LEU A 110 -29.86 39.19 -2.70
C LEU A 110 -31.12 40.05 -2.87
N ASP A 111 -31.61 40.66 -1.80
CA ASP A 111 -32.81 41.50 -1.88
C ASP A 111 -32.59 42.77 -2.72
N SER A 112 -31.37 43.33 -2.66
CA SER A 112 -31.00 44.46 -3.54
C SER A 112 -30.95 44.01 -5.02
N ALA A 113 -30.42 42.82 -5.31
CA ALA A 113 -30.39 42.27 -6.68
C ALA A 113 -31.79 41.97 -7.21
N LYS A 114 -32.70 41.44 -6.38
CA LYS A 114 -34.12 41.25 -6.73
C LYS A 114 -34.79 42.56 -7.07
N ALA A 115 -34.56 43.62 -6.28
CA ALA A 115 -35.10 44.93 -6.53
C ALA A 115 -34.62 45.53 -7.87
N ARG A 116 -33.33 45.34 -8.20
CA ARG A 116 -32.75 45.75 -9.50
C ARG A 116 -33.43 45.03 -10.67
N LEU A 117 -33.65 43.72 -10.56
CA LEU A 117 -34.36 42.95 -11.57
C LEU A 117 -35.78 43.45 -11.77
N ALA A 118 -36.53 43.67 -10.69
CA ALA A 118 -37.87 44.18 -10.76
C ALA A 118 -37.95 45.56 -11.43
N SER A 119 -36.96 46.44 -11.16
CA SER A 119 -36.83 47.73 -11.83
C SER A 119 -36.57 47.60 -13.32
N ALA A 120 -35.64 46.69 -13.73
CA ALA A 120 -35.37 46.44 -15.14
C ALA A 120 -36.57 45.84 -15.88
N GLU A 121 -37.32 44.96 -15.24
CA GLU A 121 -38.56 44.38 -15.80
C GLU A 121 -39.63 45.45 -15.99
N ALA A 122 -39.78 46.39 -15.05
CA ALA A 122 -40.70 47.53 -15.20
C ALA A 122 -40.28 48.45 -16.36
N ALA A 123 -38.97 48.70 -16.51
CA ALA A 123 -38.43 49.50 -17.62
C ALA A 123 -38.68 48.83 -18.97
N LEU A 124 -38.48 47.54 -19.09
CA LEU A 124 -38.77 46.77 -20.31
C LEU A 124 -40.27 46.83 -20.65
N LYS A 125 -41.13 46.63 -19.65
CA LYS A 125 -42.60 46.73 -19.85
C LYS A 125 -42.97 48.07 -20.41
N THR A 126 -42.40 49.15 -19.89
CA THR A 126 -42.68 50.51 -20.35
C THR A 126 -42.15 50.71 -21.78
N SER A 127 -40.89 50.37 -22.07
CA SER A 127 -40.30 50.55 -23.41
C SER A 127 -40.97 49.65 -24.48
N SER A 128 -41.43 48.47 -24.11
CA SER A 128 -42.18 47.59 -25.00
C SER A 128 -43.54 48.23 -25.37
N ALA A 129 -44.29 48.72 -24.35
CA ALA A 129 -45.57 49.37 -24.58
C ALA A 129 -45.44 50.68 -25.45
N GLU A 130 -44.31 51.39 -25.30
CA GLU A 130 -44.00 52.58 -26.08
C GLU A 130 -43.67 52.19 -27.54
N LEU A 131 -42.83 51.15 -27.74
CA LEU A 131 -42.54 50.65 -29.09
C LEU A 131 -43.78 50.15 -29.81
N ASP A 132 -44.66 49.39 -29.14
CA ASP A 132 -45.92 48.90 -29.73
C ASP A 132 -46.82 50.06 -30.15
N ARG A 133 -46.90 51.13 -29.34
CA ARG A 133 -47.67 52.36 -29.67
C ARG A 133 -47.08 53.09 -30.86
N THR A 134 -45.72 53.28 -30.88
CA THR A 134 -45.03 53.99 -31.97
C THR A 134 -45.09 53.18 -33.27
N GLN A 135 -45.03 51.87 -33.21
CA GLN A 135 -45.24 50.99 -34.36
C GLN A 135 -46.63 51.15 -34.96
N GLY A 136 -47.67 51.15 -34.12
CA GLY A 136 -49.08 51.40 -34.60
C GLY A 136 -49.30 52.77 -35.19
N LEU A 137 -48.54 53.80 -34.77
CA LEU A 137 -48.56 55.13 -35.35
C LEU A 137 -47.78 55.21 -36.67
N PHE A 138 -46.67 54.51 -36.74
CA PHE A 138 -45.85 54.41 -37.97
C PHE A 138 -46.63 53.72 -39.10
N ASP A 139 -47.33 52.63 -38.78
CA ASP A 139 -48.17 51.91 -39.76
C ASP A 139 -49.32 52.77 -40.30
N LYS A 140 -49.69 53.78 -39.54
CA LYS A 140 -50.73 54.81 -39.93
C LYS A 140 -50.10 56.04 -40.64
N GLY A 141 -48.74 56.07 -40.81
CA GLY A 141 -48.03 57.17 -41.45
C GLY A 141 -47.95 58.46 -40.59
N ILE A 142 -48.16 58.39 -39.26
CA ILE A 142 -48.22 59.55 -38.34
C ILE A 142 -46.82 59.92 -37.82
N VAL A 143 -45.91 58.93 -37.63
CA VAL A 143 -44.53 59.13 -37.12
C VAL A 143 -43.52 58.74 -38.14
N VAL A 144 -42.26 59.28 -38.01
CA VAL A 144 -41.16 59.02 -38.92
C VAL A 144 -40.37 57.79 -38.45
N LYS A 145 -39.69 57.10 -39.39
CA LYS A 145 -38.94 55.90 -39.12
C LYS A 145 -37.86 56.06 -38.03
N SER A 146 -37.23 57.22 -37.96
CA SER A 146 -36.20 57.49 -36.91
C SER A 146 -36.74 57.45 -35.49
N GLU A 147 -38.03 57.68 -35.29
CA GLU A 147 -38.68 57.60 -33.97
C GLU A 147 -38.93 56.13 -33.59
N LEU A 148 -39.39 55.33 -34.54
CA LEU A 148 -39.55 53.89 -34.37
C LEU A 148 -38.19 53.25 -34.08
N ASP A 149 -37.13 53.57 -34.86
CA ASP A 149 -35.80 53.05 -34.67
C ASP A 149 -35.24 53.43 -33.27
N ARG A 150 -35.55 54.60 -32.74
CA ARG A 150 -35.19 55.04 -31.39
C ARG A 150 -35.84 54.20 -30.32
N ASP A 151 -37.14 53.95 -30.45
CA ASP A 151 -37.92 53.19 -29.45
C ASP A 151 -37.57 51.71 -29.52
N PHE A 152 -37.25 51.18 -30.70
CA PHE A 152 -36.66 49.84 -30.84
C PHE A 152 -35.34 49.75 -30.09
N GLY A 153 -34.45 50.77 -30.22
CA GLY A 153 -33.17 50.83 -29.51
C GLY A 153 -33.37 50.88 -27.99
N ARG A 154 -34.38 51.61 -27.46
CA ARG A 154 -34.72 51.69 -26.05
C ARG A 154 -35.19 50.31 -25.50
N LYS A 155 -36.04 49.63 -26.28
CA LYS A 155 -36.44 48.27 -25.91
C LYS A 155 -35.26 47.30 -25.88
N ALA A 156 -34.40 47.33 -26.90
CA ALA A 156 -33.22 46.50 -26.95
C ALA A 156 -32.28 46.78 -25.78
N GLN A 157 -32.14 48.04 -25.36
CA GLN A 157 -31.37 48.40 -24.15
C GLN A 157 -32.01 47.82 -22.89
N ALA A 158 -33.33 47.96 -22.74
CA ALA A 158 -34.06 47.43 -21.58
C ALA A 158 -33.98 45.87 -21.50
N ASP A 159 -34.01 45.18 -22.67
CA ASP A 159 -33.78 43.74 -22.75
C ASP A 159 -32.38 43.36 -22.22
N ALA A 160 -31.35 44.11 -22.60
CA ALA A 160 -29.97 43.90 -22.14
C ALA A 160 -29.83 44.18 -20.62
N ASP A 161 -30.53 45.22 -20.11
CA ASP A 161 -30.51 45.55 -18.69
C ASP A 161 -31.16 44.44 -17.83
N ILE A 162 -32.20 43.75 -18.31
CA ILE A 162 -32.76 42.58 -17.65
C ILE A 162 -31.74 41.44 -17.60
N LEU A 163 -31.03 41.16 -18.69
CA LEU A 163 -30.03 40.12 -18.70
C LEU A 163 -28.91 40.41 -17.67
N SER A 164 -28.46 41.65 -17.60
CA SER A 164 -27.50 42.12 -16.60
C SER A 164 -28.03 41.97 -15.17
N ALA A 165 -29.28 42.40 -14.89
CA ALA A 165 -29.88 42.28 -13.58
C ALA A 165 -30.09 40.82 -13.15
N ARG A 166 -30.46 39.91 -14.08
CA ARG A 166 -30.56 38.46 -13.82
C ARG A 166 -29.23 37.85 -13.50
N ALA A 167 -28.17 38.25 -14.18
CA ALA A 167 -26.82 37.79 -13.86
C ALA A 167 -26.41 38.23 -12.45
N GLY A 168 -26.69 39.48 -12.07
CA GLY A 168 -26.42 39.98 -10.72
C GLY A 168 -27.26 39.27 -9.64
N LEU A 169 -28.53 38.94 -9.94
CA LEU A 169 -29.35 38.14 -9.02
C LEU A 169 -28.75 36.74 -8.79
N LYS A 170 -28.37 36.05 -9.87
CA LYS A 170 -27.76 34.70 -9.81
C LYS A 170 -26.49 34.72 -8.99
N GLN A 171 -25.64 35.76 -9.13
CA GLN A 171 -24.41 35.89 -8.33
C GLN A 171 -24.77 36.05 -6.85
N ALA A 172 -25.71 36.87 -6.48
CA ALA A 172 -26.12 37.06 -5.09
C ALA A 172 -26.72 35.78 -4.47
N GLU A 173 -27.48 35.01 -5.27
CA GLU A 173 -27.97 33.68 -4.85
C GLU A 173 -26.84 32.69 -4.56
N LEU A 174 -25.82 32.60 -5.44
CA LEU A 174 -24.65 31.78 -5.25
C LEU A 174 -23.84 32.20 -4.02
N ASP A 175 -23.63 33.50 -3.82
CA ASP A 175 -22.91 34.03 -2.67
C ASP A 175 -23.60 33.68 -1.36
N LEU A 176 -24.93 33.75 -1.33
CA LEU A 176 -25.75 33.32 -0.17
C LEU A 176 -25.66 31.78 0.01
N GLU A 177 -25.70 30.99 -1.06
CA GLU A 177 -25.49 29.53 -0.97
C GLU A 177 -24.16 29.18 -0.37
N PHE A 178 -23.09 29.88 -0.75
CA PHE A 178 -21.74 29.65 -0.25
C PHE A 178 -21.53 30.03 1.21
N THR A 179 -22.46 30.71 1.87
CA THR A 179 -22.44 30.92 3.33
C THR A 179 -22.69 29.62 4.10
N LYS A 180 -23.31 28.61 3.48
CA LYS A 180 -23.61 27.30 4.04
C LYS A 180 -22.65 26.27 3.43
N ILE A 181 -21.58 26.00 4.15
CA ILE A 181 -20.52 25.12 3.69
C ILE A 181 -20.90 23.69 4.00
N LYS A 182 -21.11 22.89 2.95
CA LYS A 182 -21.50 21.48 3.00
C LYS A 182 -20.34 20.58 2.65
N ALA A 183 -20.40 19.30 3.08
CA ALA A 183 -19.46 18.27 2.73
C ALA A 183 -19.56 17.93 1.22
N PRO A 184 -18.47 18.03 0.44
CA PRO A 184 -18.48 17.70 -0.98
C PRO A 184 -18.34 16.19 -1.26
N ILE A 185 -17.91 15.43 -0.28
CA ILE A 185 -17.77 13.97 -0.31
C ILE A 185 -18.18 13.37 1.03
N SER A 186 -18.58 12.11 1.01
CA SER A 186 -18.77 11.33 2.24
C SER A 186 -17.43 10.82 2.76
N GLY A 187 -17.17 10.92 4.07
CA GLY A 187 -15.90 10.45 4.64
C GLY A 187 -15.66 10.86 6.08
N LEU A 188 -14.44 10.62 6.55
CA LEU A 188 -13.99 11.02 7.87
C LEU A 188 -13.55 12.48 7.85
N ILE A 189 -14.14 13.27 8.72
CA ILE A 189 -13.81 14.70 8.86
C ILE A 189 -12.77 14.90 9.96
N SER A 190 -11.84 15.81 9.70
CA SER A 190 -10.81 16.23 10.67
C SER A 190 -11.39 17.25 11.65
N LYS A 191 -10.59 17.61 12.68
CA LYS A 191 -10.93 18.71 13.60
C LYS A 191 -11.10 20.03 12.84
N PRO A 192 -11.96 20.94 13.30
CA PRO A 192 -12.02 22.30 12.76
C PRO A 192 -10.74 23.08 13.09
N ASN A 193 -10.22 23.79 12.11
CA ASN A 193 -9.05 24.67 12.32
C ASN A 193 -9.46 26.04 12.90
N LEU A 194 -10.72 26.42 12.71
CA LEU A 194 -11.30 27.67 13.22
C LEU A 194 -12.60 27.38 13.97
N THR A 195 -12.87 28.19 14.99
CA THR A 195 -14.06 28.11 15.82
C THR A 195 -15.05 29.23 15.49
N VAL A 196 -16.25 29.13 16.02
CA VAL A 196 -17.27 30.17 15.93
C VAL A 196 -16.71 31.54 16.37
N GLY A 197 -17.08 32.60 15.67
CA GLY A 197 -16.62 33.96 15.90
C GLY A 197 -15.36 34.39 15.14
N ASN A 198 -14.69 33.45 14.46
CA ASN A 198 -13.55 33.80 13.61
C ASN A 198 -13.99 34.32 12.25
N LEU A 199 -13.25 35.32 11.74
CA LEU A 199 -13.40 35.81 10.38
C LEU A 199 -12.74 34.84 9.40
N VAL A 200 -13.47 34.43 8.37
CA VAL A 200 -12.96 33.59 7.27
C VAL A 200 -12.96 34.37 5.96
N THR A 201 -12.00 34.05 5.10
CA THR A 201 -11.85 34.62 3.76
C THR A 201 -11.46 33.55 2.76
N PRO A 202 -11.84 33.63 1.46
CA PRO A 202 -11.63 32.59 0.46
C PRO A 202 -10.18 32.12 0.27
N ALA A 203 -9.20 32.96 0.58
CA ALA A 203 -7.79 32.69 0.26
C ALA A 203 -6.95 32.16 1.42
N THR A 204 -7.43 32.14 2.67
CA THR A 204 -6.49 32.18 3.79
C THR A 204 -6.32 30.86 4.54
N VAL A 205 -7.35 30.11 4.82
CA VAL A 205 -7.24 28.92 5.71
C VAL A 205 -8.20 27.81 5.30
N SER A 206 -7.73 26.58 5.27
CA SER A 206 -8.60 25.40 5.26
C SER A 206 -9.37 25.35 6.59
N LEU A 207 -10.68 25.22 6.52
CA LEU A 207 -11.55 25.09 7.71
C LEU A 207 -11.40 23.72 8.34
N THR A 208 -11.30 22.68 7.52
CA THR A 208 -11.09 21.29 7.88
C THR A 208 -10.73 20.48 6.62
N SER A 209 -10.48 19.18 6.78
CA SER A 209 -10.33 18.26 5.67
C SER A 209 -11.27 17.06 5.84
N ILE A 210 -11.72 16.50 4.73
CA ILE A 210 -12.51 15.28 4.66
C ILE A 210 -11.73 14.29 3.81
N VAL A 211 -11.59 13.05 4.31
CA VAL A 211 -10.96 11.96 3.59
C VAL A 211 -11.95 10.81 3.41
N SER A 212 -11.99 10.24 2.22
CA SER A 212 -12.79 9.03 1.98
C SER A 212 -12.29 7.87 2.84
N ALA A 213 -13.21 7.06 3.36
CA ALA A 213 -12.87 5.97 4.27
C ALA A 213 -12.87 4.59 3.60
N ASP A 214 -13.65 4.41 2.54
CA ASP A 214 -13.80 3.17 1.78
C ASP A 214 -14.07 3.50 0.30
N PRO A 215 -13.33 2.90 -0.65
CA PRO A 215 -12.13 2.09 -0.44
C PRO A 215 -10.93 2.89 0.03
N ILE A 216 -9.90 2.19 0.54
CA ILE A 216 -8.60 2.79 0.86
C ILE A 216 -7.55 2.32 -0.13
N TYR A 217 -6.63 3.19 -0.50
CA TYR A 217 -5.51 2.88 -1.36
C TYR A 217 -4.25 2.58 -0.56
N VAL A 218 -3.39 1.76 -1.11
CA VAL A 218 -2.05 1.53 -0.57
C VAL A 218 -1.05 1.74 -1.70
N TYR A 219 -0.17 2.69 -1.52
CA TYR A 219 0.94 2.93 -2.43
C TYR A 219 2.19 2.24 -1.91
N PHE A 220 2.89 1.58 -2.79
CA PHE A 220 4.19 0.96 -2.53
C PHE A 220 5.06 1.03 -3.78
N ASP A 221 6.37 0.95 -3.58
CA ASP A 221 7.34 1.07 -4.64
C ASP A 221 7.89 -0.33 -4.97
N LEU A 222 7.70 -0.76 -6.21
CA LEU A 222 8.15 -2.05 -6.75
C LEU A 222 9.52 -1.85 -7.43
N ASP A 223 10.49 -2.66 -7.11
CA ASP A 223 11.81 -2.62 -7.73
C ASP A 223 11.80 -3.10 -9.19
N GLU A 224 12.67 -2.54 -10.03
CA GLU A 224 12.75 -2.84 -11.46
C GLU A 224 12.96 -4.34 -11.76
N PRO A 225 13.86 -5.08 -11.07
CA PRO A 225 14.02 -6.52 -11.31
C PRO A 225 12.74 -7.33 -11.09
N THR A 226 11.97 -7.01 -10.03
CA THR A 226 10.69 -7.68 -9.78
C THR A 226 9.65 -7.31 -10.83
N MET A 227 9.60 -6.05 -11.25
CA MET A 227 8.72 -5.62 -12.34
C MET A 227 9.00 -6.39 -13.62
N LEU A 228 10.27 -6.52 -14.02
CA LEU A 228 10.69 -7.28 -15.20
C LEU A 228 10.33 -8.77 -15.08
N THR A 229 10.47 -9.35 -13.89
CA THR A 229 10.06 -10.74 -13.59
C THR A 229 8.56 -10.93 -13.76
N ILE A 230 7.75 -10.01 -13.21
CA ILE A 230 6.29 -10.03 -13.37
C ILE A 230 5.92 -9.93 -14.85
N GLN A 231 6.50 -8.98 -15.57
CA GLN A 231 6.27 -8.82 -17.01
C GLN A 231 6.65 -10.07 -17.81
N GLN A 232 7.75 -10.73 -17.44
CA GLN A 232 8.15 -11.98 -18.08
C GLN A 232 7.15 -13.10 -17.76
N ASN A 233 6.71 -13.23 -16.52
CA ASN A 233 5.72 -14.23 -16.11
C ASN A 233 4.36 -14.02 -16.79
N ILE A 234 3.98 -12.76 -17.05
CA ILE A 234 2.80 -12.45 -17.85
C ILE A 234 2.98 -12.94 -19.31
N ARG A 235 4.13 -12.62 -19.94
CA ARG A 235 4.43 -13.08 -21.31
C ARG A 235 4.46 -14.60 -21.43
N ASP A 236 4.95 -15.27 -20.41
CA ASP A 236 5.02 -16.75 -20.33
C ASP A 236 3.66 -17.40 -19.96
N GLY A 237 2.59 -16.62 -19.73
CA GLY A 237 1.28 -17.12 -19.31
C GLY A 237 1.23 -17.67 -17.87
N LYS A 238 2.27 -17.44 -17.08
CA LYS A 238 2.36 -17.83 -15.65
C LYS A 238 1.61 -16.88 -14.72
N LEU A 239 1.33 -15.67 -15.19
CA LEU A 239 0.45 -14.68 -14.54
C LEU A 239 -0.65 -14.30 -15.54
N ALA A 240 -1.82 -13.95 -15.02
CA ALA A 240 -2.90 -13.41 -15.83
C ALA A 240 -2.51 -12.00 -16.34
N THR A 241 -2.99 -11.61 -17.52
CA THR A 241 -2.91 -10.21 -17.95
C THR A 241 -3.89 -9.36 -17.16
N ARG A 242 -3.71 -8.03 -17.15
CA ARG A 242 -4.64 -7.08 -16.51
C ARG A 242 -6.08 -7.22 -17.03
N GLU A 243 -6.23 -7.67 -18.28
CA GLU A 243 -7.50 -7.87 -18.95
C GLU A 243 -8.17 -9.21 -18.58
N GLU A 244 -7.36 -10.19 -18.18
CA GLU A 244 -7.81 -11.56 -17.86
C GLU A 244 -8.14 -11.79 -16.39
N GLY A 245 -7.68 -10.89 -15.51
CA GLY A 245 -7.92 -11.03 -14.08
C GLY A 245 -7.35 -9.88 -13.26
N GLN A 246 -7.98 -9.65 -12.13
CA GLN A 246 -7.52 -8.66 -11.15
C GLN A 246 -6.31 -9.23 -10.42
N TYR A 247 -5.20 -8.48 -10.38
CA TYR A 247 -4.04 -8.85 -9.58
C TYR A 247 -4.36 -8.70 -8.11
N GLN A 248 -4.63 -9.80 -7.46
CA GLN A 248 -4.84 -9.81 -6.02
C GLN A 248 -3.53 -9.56 -5.28
N VAL A 249 -3.57 -8.69 -4.32
CA VAL A 249 -2.48 -8.40 -3.39
C VAL A 249 -2.99 -8.52 -1.96
N LEU A 250 -2.10 -8.91 -1.07
CA LEU A 250 -2.42 -9.08 0.34
C LEU A 250 -1.80 -7.94 1.14
N LEU A 251 -2.51 -7.49 2.18
CA LEU A 251 -2.07 -6.42 3.05
C LEU A 251 -2.07 -6.90 4.51
N GLY A 252 -1.05 -6.51 5.24
CA GLY A 252 -0.94 -6.66 6.69
C GLY A 252 -0.47 -5.36 7.33
N LEU A 253 -1.07 -4.97 8.43
CA LEU A 253 -0.62 -3.85 9.25
C LEU A 253 0.55 -4.26 10.16
N ALA A 254 1.14 -3.30 10.86
CA ALA A 254 2.31 -3.53 11.72
C ALA A 254 2.04 -4.51 12.86
N ASN A 255 0.81 -4.57 13.37
CA ASN A 255 0.37 -5.46 14.45
C ASN A 255 -0.21 -6.80 13.95
N ASP A 256 -0.41 -6.97 12.63
CA ASP A 256 -0.90 -8.23 12.08
C ASP A 256 0.27 -9.23 11.95
N LYS A 257 0.04 -10.46 12.36
CA LYS A 257 1.03 -11.55 12.16
C LYS A 257 1.12 -11.97 10.71
N ASP A 258 0.00 -11.94 10.01
CA ASP A 258 -0.16 -12.34 8.61
C ASP A 258 -0.65 -11.18 7.73
N TYR A 259 -1.27 -11.47 6.61
CA TYR A 259 -1.82 -10.53 5.63
C TYR A 259 -3.34 -10.73 5.51
N PRO A 260 -4.12 -10.24 6.48
CA PRO A 260 -5.57 -10.55 6.56
C PRO A 260 -6.42 -9.78 5.54
N TYR A 261 -5.89 -8.76 4.88
CA TYR A 261 -6.66 -7.96 3.94
C TYR A 261 -6.28 -8.31 2.50
N THR A 262 -7.28 -8.60 1.69
CA THR A 262 -7.13 -8.83 0.25
C THR A 262 -7.59 -7.61 -0.51
N GLY A 263 -6.80 -7.17 -1.46
CA GLY A 263 -7.08 -6.06 -2.35
C GLY A 263 -6.63 -6.38 -3.78
N GLU A 264 -6.77 -5.39 -4.65
CA GLU A 264 -6.48 -5.52 -6.08
C GLU A 264 -5.55 -4.41 -6.53
N LEU A 265 -4.57 -4.75 -7.38
CA LEU A 265 -3.75 -3.76 -8.05
C LEU A 265 -4.59 -3.05 -9.10
N ASN A 266 -4.81 -1.75 -8.92
CA ASN A 266 -5.61 -0.96 -9.84
C ASN A 266 -4.81 0.10 -10.62
N PHE A 267 -3.56 0.37 -10.21
CA PHE A 267 -2.71 1.35 -10.87
C PHE A 267 -1.24 0.96 -10.76
N ILE A 268 -0.51 1.14 -11.86
CA ILE A 268 0.95 1.06 -11.94
C ILE A 268 1.39 2.33 -12.69
N ASP A 269 2.38 3.03 -12.15
CA ASP A 269 2.92 4.23 -12.80
C ASP A 269 3.48 3.87 -14.19
N ASN A 270 3.54 4.86 -15.07
CA ASN A 270 4.03 4.68 -16.44
C ASN A 270 5.55 4.87 -16.56
N ARG A 271 6.23 5.25 -15.47
CA ARG A 271 7.66 5.54 -15.43
C ARG A 271 8.32 5.01 -14.17
N VAL A 272 9.49 4.41 -14.36
CA VAL A 272 10.40 4.06 -13.25
C VAL A 272 11.09 5.34 -12.77
N ASP A 273 11.17 5.54 -11.47
CA ASP A 273 11.97 6.62 -10.88
C ASP A 273 13.46 6.30 -11.06
N PRO A 274 14.21 7.13 -11.81
CA PRO A 274 15.61 6.88 -12.09
C PRO A 274 16.53 7.04 -10.88
N GLY A 275 16.05 7.71 -9.81
CA GLY A 275 16.82 7.92 -8.57
C GLY A 275 16.80 6.70 -7.67
N THR A 276 15.70 5.96 -7.66
CA THR A 276 15.49 4.79 -6.78
C THR A 276 15.47 3.46 -7.53
N GLY A 277 15.28 3.47 -8.86
CA GLY A 277 15.09 2.26 -9.67
C GLY A 277 13.78 1.54 -9.33
N THR A 278 12.76 2.27 -8.89
CA THR A 278 11.46 1.70 -8.50
C THR A 278 10.32 2.30 -9.29
N ILE A 279 9.22 1.58 -9.39
CA ILE A 279 7.98 2.02 -9.98
C ILE A 279 6.87 2.04 -8.93
N ARG A 280 6.11 3.13 -8.88
CA ARG A 280 5.00 3.27 -7.94
C ARG A 280 3.80 2.46 -8.36
N VAL A 281 3.27 1.69 -7.42
CA VAL A 281 2.12 0.82 -7.61
C VAL A 281 1.07 1.12 -6.57
N ARG A 282 -0.20 0.97 -6.93
CA ARG A 282 -1.33 1.19 -6.04
C ARG A 282 -2.22 -0.04 -5.97
N GLY A 283 -2.46 -0.50 -4.76
CA GLY A 283 -3.49 -1.48 -4.43
C GLY A 283 -4.73 -0.80 -3.87
N GLU A 284 -5.90 -1.31 -4.22
CA GLU A 284 -7.20 -0.88 -3.68
C GLU A 284 -7.73 -1.94 -2.72
N PHE A 285 -8.12 -1.51 -1.52
CA PHE A 285 -8.59 -2.37 -0.44
C PHE A 285 -9.94 -1.91 0.07
N LYS A 286 -10.88 -2.82 0.22
CA LYS A 286 -12.15 -2.55 0.88
C LYS A 286 -11.92 -2.30 2.37
N ASN A 287 -12.58 -1.30 2.91
CA ASN A 287 -12.47 -0.90 4.30
C ASN A 287 -13.86 -0.62 4.90
N PRO A 288 -14.77 -1.62 4.89
CA PRO A 288 -16.12 -1.43 5.37
C PRO A 288 -16.15 -1.01 6.84
N GLU A 289 -17.23 -0.37 7.22
CA GLU A 289 -17.45 -0.01 8.62
C GLU A 289 -17.72 -1.25 9.45
N PRO A 290 -16.98 -1.46 10.56
CA PRO A 290 -17.22 -2.58 11.43
C PRO A 290 -18.48 -2.34 12.28
N GLU A 291 -19.13 -3.40 12.74
CA GLU A 291 -20.27 -3.31 13.67
C GLU A 291 -19.91 -2.60 14.97
N ARG A 292 -18.66 -2.64 15.39
CA ARG A 292 -18.15 -1.98 16.60
C ARG A 292 -16.75 -1.44 16.36
N GLY A 293 -16.51 -0.25 16.89
CA GLY A 293 -15.20 0.42 16.84
C GLY A 293 -14.97 1.22 15.57
N SER A 294 -13.72 1.57 15.31
CA SER A 294 -13.31 2.31 14.11
C SER A 294 -12.93 1.37 12.97
N ARG A 295 -12.94 1.88 11.74
CA ARG A 295 -12.44 1.16 10.55
C ARG A 295 -11.01 0.70 10.78
N LYS A 296 -10.67 -0.47 10.26
CA LYS A 296 -9.36 -1.10 10.50
C LYS A 296 -8.23 -0.39 9.76
N LEU A 297 -8.51 0.07 8.55
CA LEU A 297 -7.54 0.79 7.74
C LEU A 297 -7.82 2.30 7.86
N SER A 298 -6.85 3.05 8.36
CA SER A 298 -6.87 4.51 8.39
C SER A 298 -5.85 5.06 7.42
N ALA A 299 -6.07 6.25 6.89
CA ALA A 299 -5.10 6.93 6.03
C ALA A 299 -3.80 7.23 6.78
N GLY A 300 -2.66 7.08 6.10
CA GLY A 300 -1.33 7.38 6.63
C GLY A 300 -0.64 6.23 7.38
N LEU A 301 -1.27 5.06 7.54
CA LEU A 301 -0.66 3.91 8.20
C LEU A 301 0.42 3.28 7.32
N PHE A 302 1.47 2.77 7.96
CA PHE A 302 2.40 1.84 7.31
C PHE A 302 1.75 0.48 7.14
N ALA A 303 1.94 -0.10 5.97
CA ALA A 303 1.39 -1.38 5.59
C ALA A 303 2.43 -2.25 4.91
N ARG A 304 2.38 -3.55 5.17
CA ARG A 304 3.14 -4.55 4.43
C ARG A 304 2.26 -5.06 3.30
N VAL A 305 2.74 -5.01 2.09
CA VAL A 305 2.02 -5.47 0.90
C VAL A 305 2.72 -6.69 0.35
N ARG A 306 1.99 -7.76 0.16
CA ARG A 306 2.48 -9.01 -0.42
C ARG A 306 1.94 -9.17 -1.84
N VAL A 307 2.86 -9.21 -2.79
CA VAL A 307 2.57 -9.28 -4.23
C VAL A 307 2.89 -10.68 -4.73
N PRO A 308 1.96 -11.43 -5.34
CA PRO A 308 2.26 -12.71 -5.95
C PRO A 308 3.08 -12.54 -7.22
N LEU A 309 4.12 -13.37 -7.39
CA LEU A 309 5.00 -13.35 -8.55
C LEU A 309 4.57 -14.33 -9.65
N GLY A 310 3.63 -15.22 -9.36
CA GLY A 310 3.18 -16.25 -10.30
C GLY A 310 1.92 -16.96 -9.84
N LYS A 311 1.43 -17.89 -10.68
CA LYS A 311 0.36 -18.81 -10.29
C LYS A 311 0.90 -19.83 -9.28
N PRO A 312 0.01 -20.43 -8.46
CA PRO A 312 0.39 -21.57 -7.62
C PRO A 312 1.06 -22.66 -8.45
N HIS A 313 2.16 -23.21 -7.97
CA HIS A 313 2.92 -24.28 -8.62
C HIS A 313 3.39 -25.31 -7.60
N GLN A 314 3.61 -26.54 -8.08
CA GLN A 314 4.10 -27.62 -7.23
C GLN A 314 5.57 -27.41 -6.92
N ALA A 315 5.92 -27.37 -5.64
CA ALA A 315 7.29 -27.24 -5.18
C ALA A 315 7.65 -28.29 -4.12
N LEU A 316 8.90 -28.69 -4.12
CA LEU A 316 9.46 -29.55 -3.07
C LEU A 316 9.86 -28.69 -1.88
N LEU A 317 9.36 -29.04 -0.71
CA LEU A 317 9.64 -28.34 0.55
C LEU A 317 10.42 -29.25 1.50
N ILE A 318 11.43 -28.68 2.15
CA ILE A 318 12.22 -29.33 3.19
C ILE A 318 12.30 -28.46 4.43
N THR A 319 12.58 -29.06 5.57
CA THR A 319 12.89 -28.29 6.77
C THR A 319 14.23 -27.57 6.64
N GLU A 320 14.34 -26.33 7.13
CA GLU A 320 15.61 -25.57 7.13
C GLU A 320 16.77 -26.34 7.82
N ARG A 321 16.43 -27.21 8.77
CA ARG A 321 17.41 -28.05 9.48
C ARG A 321 18.12 -29.06 8.57
N ALA A 322 17.55 -29.40 7.42
CA ALA A 322 18.15 -30.32 6.45
C ALA A 322 19.21 -29.66 5.56
N VAL A 323 19.30 -28.33 5.60
CA VAL A 323 20.20 -27.56 4.76
C VAL A 323 21.57 -27.48 5.40
N SER A 324 22.59 -27.96 4.68
CA SER A 324 23.99 -27.83 5.04
C SER A 324 24.69 -26.82 4.13
N ARG A 325 25.65 -26.09 4.69
CA ARG A 325 26.46 -25.11 3.94
C ARG A 325 27.93 -25.36 4.23
N ASP A 326 28.72 -25.51 3.20
CA ASP A 326 30.18 -25.64 3.30
C ASP A 326 30.85 -24.89 2.15
N GLN A 327 31.85 -24.06 2.46
CA GLN A 327 32.64 -23.26 1.51
C GLN A 327 31.76 -22.50 0.47
N GLY A 328 30.61 -21.93 0.90
CA GLY A 328 29.71 -21.21 0.05
C GLY A 328 28.78 -22.09 -0.81
N LYS A 329 28.90 -23.42 -0.75
CA LYS A 329 27.99 -24.36 -1.43
C LYS A 329 26.89 -24.81 -0.48
N THR A 330 25.67 -24.85 -0.99
CA THR A 330 24.52 -25.36 -0.26
C THR A 330 24.16 -26.74 -0.75
N PHE A 331 24.00 -27.69 0.19
CA PHE A 331 23.69 -29.08 -0.13
C PHE A 331 22.83 -29.71 0.95
N ALA A 332 22.20 -30.83 0.61
CA ALA A 332 21.48 -31.69 1.54
C ALA A 332 22.11 -33.06 1.55
N TYR A 333 22.14 -33.71 2.72
CA TYR A 333 22.51 -35.11 2.83
C TYR A 333 21.31 -35.98 2.54
N VAL A 334 21.40 -36.80 1.50
CA VAL A 334 20.39 -37.77 1.08
C VAL A 334 20.86 -39.16 1.41
N VAL A 335 19.98 -39.99 1.94
CA VAL A 335 20.24 -41.42 2.22
C VAL A 335 19.68 -42.24 1.07
N ASP A 336 20.53 -43.05 0.43
CA ASP A 336 20.12 -43.95 -0.66
C ASP A 336 19.50 -45.25 -0.14
N ALA A 337 19.11 -46.13 -1.08
CA ALA A 337 18.48 -47.42 -0.77
C ALA A 337 19.42 -48.38 0.01
N GLU A 338 20.73 -48.19 -0.08
CA GLU A 338 21.77 -48.95 0.63
C GLU A 338 22.12 -48.34 1.99
N ASN A 339 21.36 -47.35 2.45
CA ASN A 339 21.58 -46.57 3.66
C ASN A 339 22.91 -45.80 3.67
N THR A 340 23.41 -45.42 2.50
CA THR A 340 24.66 -44.65 2.35
C THR A 340 24.33 -43.16 2.17
N VAL A 341 25.12 -42.31 2.83
CA VAL A 341 24.92 -40.85 2.79
C VAL A 341 25.59 -40.25 1.55
N THR A 342 24.83 -39.49 0.78
CA THR A 342 25.30 -38.72 -0.38
C THR A 342 25.04 -37.23 -0.15
N ALA A 343 26.07 -36.38 -0.35
CA ALA A 343 25.89 -34.93 -0.36
C ALA A 343 25.40 -34.49 -1.74
N ARG A 344 24.23 -33.95 -1.81
CA ARG A 344 23.61 -33.50 -3.07
C ARG A 344 23.50 -31.97 -3.09
N PRO A 345 24.16 -31.29 -4.04
CA PRO A 345 23.99 -29.83 -4.19
C PRO A 345 22.55 -29.48 -4.42
N ILE A 346 22.05 -28.43 -3.74
CA ILE A 346 20.69 -27.95 -3.87
C ILE A 346 20.66 -26.45 -4.12
N ARG A 347 19.67 -26.01 -4.89
CA ARG A 347 19.35 -24.60 -5.05
C ARG A 347 18.08 -24.31 -4.26
N LEU A 348 18.19 -23.36 -3.32
CA LEU A 348 17.09 -23.00 -2.43
C LEU A 348 16.25 -21.87 -3.02
N GLY A 349 14.96 -21.94 -2.76
CA GLY A 349 13.98 -20.90 -2.98
C GLY A 349 13.58 -20.18 -1.68
N PRO A 350 12.45 -19.47 -1.67
CA PRO A 350 11.91 -18.79 -0.50
C PRO A 350 11.50 -19.78 0.61
N VAL A 351 11.22 -19.24 1.79
CA VAL A 351 10.60 -20.00 2.89
C VAL A 351 9.08 -19.87 2.77
N HIS A 352 8.38 -20.99 2.81
CA HIS A 352 6.94 -21.07 2.79
C HIS A 352 6.44 -21.85 4.02
N GLU A 353 5.64 -21.23 4.86
CA GLU A 353 5.11 -21.84 6.11
C GLU A 353 6.16 -22.53 6.99
N GLY A 354 7.34 -21.92 7.11
CA GLY A 354 8.44 -22.47 7.93
C GLY A 354 9.24 -23.60 7.26
N LEU A 355 8.92 -23.97 6.03
CA LEU A 355 9.67 -24.90 5.20
C LEU A 355 10.41 -24.15 4.08
N ARG A 356 11.54 -24.68 3.64
CA ARG A 356 12.34 -24.11 2.56
C ARG A 356 11.98 -24.78 1.23
N VAL A 357 11.65 -23.98 0.24
CA VAL A 357 11.47 -24.46 -1.14
C VAL A 357 12.82 -24.89 -1.70
N VAL A 358 12.84 -26.02 -2.40
CA VAL A 358 14.01 -26.51 -3.16
C VAL A 358 13.69 -26.40 -4.64
N LEU A 359 14.45 -25.55 -5.33
CA LEU A 359 14.27 -25.31 -6.76
C LEU A 359 14.91 -26.42 -7.60
N GLU A 360 16.08 -26.91 -7.17
CA GLU A 360 16.85 -27.93 -7.90
C GLU A 360 17.64 -28.83 -6.93
N GLY A 361 17.94 -30.05 -7.34
CA GLY A 361 18.87 -30.95 -6.66
C GLY A 361 18.20 -32.05 -5.85
N LEU A 362 16.92 -32.04 -5.58
CA LEU A 362 16.19 -33.11 -4.89
C LEU A 362 15.08 -33.68 -5.76
N LYS A 363 14.70 -34.92 -5.48
CA LYS A 363 13.55 -35.61 -6.09
C LYS A 363 12.44 -35.79 -5.03
N PRO A 364 11.19 -35.91 -5.45
CA PRO A 364 10.14 -36.42 -4.57
C PRO A 364 10.61 -37.75 -3.98
N ASP A 365 10.30 -38.01 -2.70
CA ASP A 365 10.65 -39.23 -1.96
C ASP A 365 12.13 -39.39 -1.52
N ASP A 366 13.06 -38.47 -1.87
CA ASP A 366 14.40 -38.46 -1.33
C ASP A 366 14.36 -38.41 0.21
N GLN A 367 15.09 -39.32 0.88
CA GLN A 367 15.22 -39.32 2.33
C GLN A 367 16.36 -38.38 2.74
N ILE A 368 15.99 -37.27 3.38
CA ILE A 368 16.91 -36.18 3.69
C ILE A 368 17.21 -36.21 5.19
N ILE A 369 18.48 -36.13 5.58
CA ILE A 369 18.91 -36.10 6.97
C ILE A 369 18.50 -34.73 7.58
N ILE A 370 17.75 -34.75 8.66
CA ILE A 370 17.28 -33.54 9.38
C ILE A 370 17.94 -33.36 10.75
N ASP A 371 18.56 -34.44 11.27
CA ASP A 371 19.27 -34.42 12.56
C ASP A 371 20.45 -35.38 12.54
N GLY A 372 21.55 -34.99 13.19
CA GLY A 372 22.80 -35.78 13.18
C GLY A 372 23.79 -35.38 12.07
N LEU A 373 23.53 -34.26 11.37
CA LEU A 373 24.35 -33.77 10.24
C LEU A 373 25.85 -33.64 10.58
N GLN A 374 26.19 -33.30 11.83
CA GLN A 374 27.58 -33.14 12.27
C GLN A 374 28.35 -34.47 12.40
N ARG A 375 27.64 -35.60 12.42
CA ARG A 375 28.24 -36.95 12.64
C ARG A 375 28.38 -37.72 11.34
N VAL A 376 27.80 -37.23 10.25
CA VAL A 376 27.76 -37.91 8.96
C VAL A 376 28.75 -37.28 7.97
N ARG A 377 29.29 -38.12 7.10
CA ARG A 377 30.10 -37.70 5.93
C ARG A 377 29.62 -38.48 4.71
N PRO A 378 29.79 -37.92 3.50
CA PRO A 378 29.52 -38.67 2.27
C PRO A 378 30.19 -40.03 2.26
N GLY A 379 29.47 -41.08 1.87
CA GLY A 379 29.94 -42.46 1.81
C GLY A 379 29.78 -43.28 3.10
N VAL A 380 29.33 -42.70 4.20
CA VAL A 380 29.11 -43.42 5.48
C VAL A 380 27.73 -44.10 5.48
N LYS A 381 27.68 -45.35 5.97
CA LYS A 381 26.40 -46.06 6.21
C LYS A 381 25.75 -45.57 7.51
N VAL A 382 24.45 -45.31 7.45
CA VAL A 382 23.63 -44.78 8.56
C VAL A 382 22.43 -45.67 8.84
N ASP A 383 21.87 -45.58 10.03
CA ASP A 383 20.59 -46.19 10.42
C ASP A 383 19.50 -45.12 10.42
N PRO A 384 18.68 -45.02 9.36
CA PRO A 384 17.72 -43.94 9.20
C PRO A 384 16.45 -44.16 10.05
N ILE A 385 16.18 -43.25 10.97
CA ILE A 385 14.91 -43.18 11.71
C ILE A 385 14.02 -42.17 11.01
N ARG A 386 12.93 -42.62 10.41
CA ARG A 386 11.96 -41.75 9.71
C ARG A 386 11.21 -40.85 10.69
N LYS A 387 11.11 -39.57 10.35
CA LYS A 387 10.28 -38.59 11.03
C LYS A 387 9.52 -37.78 9.97
N GLU A 388 8.26 -37.49 10.23
CA GLU A 388 7.49 -36.61 9.35
C GLU A 388 8.06 -35.18 9.38
N VAL A 389 7.98 -34.50 8.23
CA VAL A 389 8.36 -33.10 8.09
C VAL A 389 7.34 -32.26 8.86
N GLN A 390 7.73 -31.73 10.00
CA GLN A 390 6.95 -30.71 10.71
C GLN A 390 7.51 -29.33 10.37
N ALA A 391 6.63 -28.39 10.04
CA ALA A 391 6.98 -26.98 9.98
C ALA A 391 7.59 -26.55 11.32
N SER A 392 8.72 -25.86 11.28
CA SER A 392 9.29 -25.28 12.50
C SER A 392 8.32 -24.24 13.03
N GLU A 393 7.71 -24.47 14.19
CA GLU A 393 6.98 -23.42 14.89
C GLU A 393 7.90 -22.22 15.06
N LYS A 394 7.47 -21.07 14.51
CA LYS A 394 8.12 -19.78 14.79
C LYS A 394 7.95 -19.48 16.28
N LYS A 395 9.05 -19.47 17.03
CA LYS A 395 9.13 -18.85 18.34
C LYS A 395 9.07 -17.34 18.25
#